data_7a882bf405787727ae6a252d3739b792
#
_entry.id   7a882bf405787727ae6a252d3739b792
#
_cell.length_a   1.000
_cell.length_b   1.000
_cell.length_c   1.000
_cell.angle_alpha   90.00
_cell.angle_beta   90.00
_cell.angle_gamma   90.00
#
_symmetry.space_group_name_H-M   'P 1'
#
loop_
_entity.id
_entity.type
_entity.pdbx_description
1 polymer ?
#
loop_
_entity_poly.entity_id
_entity_poly.type
_entity_poly.pdbx_seq_one_letter_code
_entity_poly.pdbx_strand_id
1 'polypeptide(L)'
;MAPVGQPPEPAPTYLSRGDPRGRFSSYHPAWVDNLADDVTLEGSMLDGVVQGAEAVRLLVSGARSLYDRQDFNFAGPCGDHGFIEDYTAEVQGRPLGAVHLIRFNSDGQAQHIVANYRPLGSVMFFSRLLRQRFAETPYAGHFLTGEAGET
;
A
#
# COMPACT_ATOMS: atom_id res chain seq x y z
N MET A 1 -27.32 0.99 3.13
CA MET A 1 -26.01 0.53 3.60
C MET A 1 -24.95 0.88 2.58
N ALA A 2 -23.88 1.51 2.99
CA ALA A 2 -22.78 1.82 2.07
C ALA A 2 -22.17 0.52 1.57
N PRO A 3 -21.73 0.45 0.29
CA PRO A 3 -21.02 -0.71 -0.22
C PRO A 3 -19.79 -1.01 0.63
N VAL A 4 -19.50 -2.30 0.78
CA VAL A 4 -18.30 -2.75 1.46
C VAL A 4 -17.09 -2.16 0.76
N GLY A 5 -16.18 -1.57 1.52
CA GLY A 5 -15.00 -0.92 0.97
C GLY A 5 -15.16 0.53 0.59
N GLN A 6 -16.37 1.05 0.68
CA GLN A 6 -16.55 2.47 0.45
C GLN A 6 -15.93 3.26 1.60
N PRO A 7 -15.12 4.29 1.30
CA PRO A 7 -14.58 5.12 2.36
C PRO A 7 -15.70 5.88 3.05
N PRO A 8 -15.55 6.22 4.33
CA PRO A 8 -16.53 7.03 5.02
C PRO A 8 -16.67 8.39 4.37
N GLU A 9 -17.87 8.94 4.40
CA GLU A 9 -18.07 10.32 4.00
C GLU A 9 -17.35 11.25 4.96
N PRO A 10 -16.63 12.22 4.49
CA PRO A 10 -16.39 12.68 3.14
C PRO A 10 -15.00 12.24 2.59
N ALA A 11 -14.77 10.94 2.46
CA ALA A 11 -13.48 10.44 2.00
C ALA A 11 -12.99 11.07 0.69
N PRO A 12 -13.85 11.26 -0.32
CA PRO A 12 -13.38 11.90 -1.56
C PRO A 12 -12.79 13.28 -1.34
N THR A 13 -13.13 13.92 -0.24
CA THR A 13 -12.67 15.27 0.06
C THR A 13 -11.19 15.31 0.45
N TYR A 14 -10.71 14.28 1.12
CA TYR A 14 -9.29 14.29 1.45
C TYR A 14 -8.44 13.97 0.25
N LEU A 15 -9.06 13.50 -0.77
CA LEU A 15 -8.38 13.20 -2.01
C LEU A 15 -8.46 14.37 -2.95
N SER A 16 -9.08 15.45 -2.52
CA SER A 16 -9.10 16.67 -3.30
C SER A 16 -7.67 17.17 -3.43
N ARG A 17 -7.33 17.46 -4.62
CA ARG A 17 -5.98 17.84 -4.97
C ARG A 17 -5.54 19.07 -4.23
N GLY A 18 -4.33 18.97 -3.74
CA GLY A 18 -3.64 20.19 -3.39
C GLY A 18 -4.01 20.77 -2.05
N ASP A 19 -4.26 19.95 -1.05
CA ASP A 19 -4.23 20.48 0.30
C ASP A 19 -2.77 20.83 0.62
N PRO A 20 -2.38 22.12 0.56
CA PRO A 20 -0.99 22.52 0.75
C PRO A 20 -0.47 22.24 2.15
N ARG A 21 -1.35 21.90 3.08
CA ARG A 21 -0.97 21.57 4.45
C ARG A 21 -0.59 20.12 4.60
N GLY A 22 -0.63 19.34 3.53
CA GLY A 22 -0.26 17.93 3.55
C GLY A 22 -1.25 17.06 4.33
N ARG A 23 -2.51 17.46 4.36
CA ARG A 23 -3.54 16.69 5.08
C ARG A 23 -3.59 15.25 4.62
N PHE A 24 -3.31 15.02 3.35
CA PHE A 24 -3.34 13.68 2.77
C PHE A 24 -2.18 12.82 3.22
N SER A 25 -1.09 13.40 3.66
CA SER A 25 0.04 12.63 4.18
C SER A 25 -0.29 11.96 5.51
N SER A 26 -1.32 12.44 6.21
CA SER A 26 -1.79 11.83 7.46
C SER A 26 -2.98 10.89 7.26
N TYR A 27 -3.46 10.73 6.03
CA TYR A 27 -4.56 9.81 5.74
C TYR A 27 -4.14 8.38 6.04
N HIS A 28 -4.95 7.70 6.86
CA HIS A 28 -4.72 6.31 7.22
C HIS A 28 -5.87 5.48 6.66
N PRO A 29 -5.60 4.61 5.70
CA PRO A 29 -6.67 3.79 5.12
C PRO A 29 -7.30 2.87 6.16
N ALA A 30 -8.61 2.90 6.26
CA ALA A 30 -9.33 2.12 7.27
C ALA A 30 -9.12 0.60 7.11
N TRP A 31 -8.89 0.14 5.89
CA TRP A 31 -8.71 -1.29 5.63
C TRP A 31 -7.48 -1.88 6.33
N VAL A 32 -6.47 -1.06 6.59
CA VAL A 32 -5.23 -1.52 7.28
C VAL A 32 -5.53 -2.01 8.69
N ASP A 33 -6.53 -1.43 9.32
CA ASP A 33 -6.92 -1.79 10.68
C ASP A 33 -7.98 -2.90 10.72
N ASN A 34 -8.41 -3.38 9.56
CA ASN A 34 -9.47 -4.38 9.48
C ASN A 34 -9.10 -5.48 8.48
N LEU A 35 -7.99 -6.15 8.75
CA LEU A 35 -7.49 -7.24 7.92
C LEU A 35 -8.11 -8.57 8.34
N ALA A 36 -8.48 -9.39 7.36
CA ALA A 36 -8.86 -10.77 7.64
C ALA A 36 -7.64 -11.54 8.17
N ASP A 37 -7.86 -12.55 8.99
CA ASP A 37 -6.76 -13.33 9.56
C ASP A 37 -5.88 -13.99 8.49
N ASP A 38 -6.48 -14.39 7.38
CA ASP A 38 -5.83 -15.03 6.26
C ASP A 38 -5.64 -14.10 5.05
N VAL A 39 -5.63 -12.79 5.28
CA VAL A 39 -5.43 -11.80 4.22
C VAL A 39 -4.18 -12.10 3.41
N THR A 40 -4.24 -11.81 2.11
CA THR A 40 -3.09 -11.97 1.22
C THR A 40 -2.68 -10.62 0.65
N LEU A 41 -1.38 -10.49 0.41
CA LEU A 41 -0.78 -9.32 -0.23
C LEU A 41 0.15 -9.78 -1.35
N GLU A 42 -0.05 -9.23 -2.52
CA GLU A 42 0.87 -9.40 -3.64
C GLU A 42 1.01 -8.08 -4.38
N GLY A 43 2.00 -7.99 -5.24
CA GLY A 43 2.19 -6.77 -6.01
C GLY A 43 3.53 -6.68 -6.70
N SER A 44 3.76 -5.57 -7.36
CA SER A 44 4.90 -5.41 -8.27
C SER A 44 6.27 -5.32 -7.57
N MET A 45 6.30 -5.10 -6.26
CA MET A 45 7.57 -5.05 -5.53
C MET A 45 7.86 -6.32 -4.73
N LEU A 46 6.94 -7.29 -4.75
CA LEU A 46 7.04 -8.54 -4.02
C LEU A 46 7.17 -9.70 -5.00
N ASP A 47 8.03 -10.63 -4.68
CA ASP A 47 8.04 -11.93 -5.36
C ASP A 47 7.18 -12.89 -4.53
N GLY A 48 6.06 -13.32 -5.13
CA GLY A 48 5.13 -14.20 -4.46
C GLY A 48 4.11 -13.49 -3.58
N VAL A 49 3.36 -14.26 -2.83
CA VAL A 49 2.24 -13.81 -2.01
C VAL A 49 2.61 -13.90 -0.54
N VAL A 50 2.33 -12.83 0.20
CA VAL A 50 2.45 -12.81 1.66
C VAL A 50 1.07 -13.06 2.24
N GLN A 51 0.95 -13.96 3.21
CA GLN A 51 -0.32 -14.32 3.83
C GLN A 51 -0.29 -14.11 5.34
N GLY A 52 -1.40 -13.62 5.87
CA GLY A 52 -1.61 -13.44 7.30
C GLY A 52 -1.66 -11.97 7.71
N ALA A 53 -2.57 -11.66 8.63
CA ALA A 53 -2.82 -10.28 9.04
C ALA A 53 -1.58 -9.61 9.65
N GLU A 54 -0.86 -10.34 10.50
CA GLU A 54 0.33 -9.80 11.15
C GLU A 54 1.43 -9.48 10.13
N ALA A 55 1.69 -10.43 9.22
CA ALA A 55 2.69 -10.26 8.17
C ALA A 55 2.34 -9.09 7.26
N VAL A 56 1.11 -9.04 6.78
CA VAL A 56 0.66 -7.98 5.88
C VAL A 56 0.73 -6.62 6.56
N ARG A 57 0.28 -6.53 7.82
CA ARG A 57 0.34 -5.27 8.56
C ARG A 57 1.79 -4.80 8.73
N LEU A 58 2.69 -5.71 9.05
CA LEU A 58 4.10 -5.41 9.21
C LEU A 58 4.70 -4.85 7.92
N LEU A 59 4.43 -5.50 6.80
CA LEU A 59 4.97 -5.08 5.50
C LEU A 59 4.37 -3.75 5.03
N VAL A 60 3.08 -3.58 5.17
CA VAL A 60 2.41 -2.32 4.78
C VAL A 60 2.92 -1.16 5.61
N SER A 61 3.01 -1.35 6.92
CA SER A 61 3.50 -0.31 7.83
C SER A 61 4.97 0.02 7.57
N GLY A 62 5.78 -1.00 7.32
CA GLY A 62 7.20 -0.82 7.02
C GLY A 62 7.42 -0.08 5.71
N ALA A 63 6.67 -0.43 4.68
CA ALA A 63 6.73 0.27 3.40
C ALA A 63 6.36 1.74 3.56
N ARG A 64 5.27 1.98 4.26
CA ARG A 64 4.77 3.34 4.46
C ARG A 64 5.75 4.20 5.27
N SER A 65 6.46 3.59 6.21
CA SER A 65 7.45 4.31 7.02
C SER A 65 8.63 4.84 6.21
N LEU A 66 8.85 4.32 5.01
CA LEU A 66 9.93 4.77 4.13
C LEU A 66 9.53 5.92 3.22
N TYR A 67 8.26 6.28 3.17
CA TYR A 67 7.81 7.40 2.36
C TYR A 67 8.21 8.73 3.00
N ASP A 68 8.88 9.58 2.24
CA ASP A 68 9.15 10.96 2.65
C ASP A 68 7.90 11.81 2.50
N ARG A 69 7.07 11.45 1.52
CA ARG A 69 5.80 12.12 1.21
C ARG A 69 4.87 11.13 0.55
N GLN A 70 3.57 11.31 0.79
CA GLN A 70 2.53 10.50 0.15
C GLN A 70 1.31 11.38 -0.11
N ASP A 71 0.88 11.45 -1.36
CA ASP A 71 -0.28 12.24 -1.77
C ASP A 71 -1.27 11.34 -2.49
N PHE A 72 -2.46 11.19 -1.92
CA PHE A 72 -3.52 10.41 -2.55
C PHE A 72 -4.18 11.20 -3.66
N ASN A 73 -4.26 10.60 -4.85
CA ASN A 73 -4.92 11.17 -6.00
C ASN A 73 -6.38 10.71 -6.09
N PHE A 74 -6.63 9.50 -5.62
CA PHE A 74 -7.95 8.90 -5.61
C PHE A 74 -8.02 7.82 -4.53
N ALA A 75 -9.16 7.68 -3.90
CA ALA A 75 -9.53 6.49 -3.15
C ALA A 75 -11.05 6.37 -3.19
N GLY A 76 -11.55 5.18 -3.47
CA GLY A 76 -12.98 4.98 -3.56
C GLY A 76 -13.35 3.54 -3.86
N PRO A 77 -14.65 3.25 -3.90
CA PRO A 77 -15.12 1.90 -4.12
C PRO A 77 -14.79 1.42 -5.54
N CYS A 78 -14.55 0.12 -5.64
CA CYS A 78 -14.34 -0.59 -6.89
C CYS A 78 -15.27 -1.80 -6.87
N GLY A 79 -16.48 -1.63 -7.38
CA GLY A 79 -17.54 -2.63 -7.22
C GLY A 79 -18.09 -2.66 -5.80
N ASP A 80 -18.84 -3.71 -5.47
CA ASP A 80 -19.52 -3.83 -4.17
C ASP A 80 -18.60 -4.30 -3.05
N HIS A 81 -17.50 -4.97 -3.40
CA HIS A 81 -16.60 -5.60 -2.42
C HIS A 81 -15.15 -5.18 -2.61
N GLY A 82 -14.91 -4.06 -3.28
CA GLY A 82 -13.57 -3.59 -3.56
C GLY A 82 -13.37 -2.14 -3.21
N PHE A 83 -12.10 -1.78 -3.04
CA PHE A 83 -11.66 -0.42 -2.78
C PHE A 83 -10.35 -0.20 -3.53
N ILE A 84 -10.22 0.94 -4.18
CA ILE A 84 -9.02 1.27 -4.93
C ILE A 84 -8.42 2.56 -4.40
N GLU A 85 -7.10 2.58 -4.29
CA GLU A 85 -6.33 3.76 -3.94
C GLU A 85 -5.31 4.03 -5.03
N ASP A 86 -5.18 5.28 -5.42
CA ASP A 86 -4.11 5.74 -6.30
C ASP A 86 -3.39 6.88 -5.61
N TYR A 87 -2.08 6.74 -5.41
CA TYR A 87 -1.30 7.79 -4.76
C TYR A 87 0.08 7.92 -5.39
N THR A 88 0.70 9.05 -5.14
CA THR A 88 2.11 9.27 -5.41
C THR A 88 2.85 9.40 -4.08
N ALA A 89 4.09 8.97 -4.07
CA ALA A 89 4.96 9.02 -2.91
C ALA A 89 6.37 9.37 -3.35
N GLU A 90 7.21 9.59 -2.38
CA GLU A 90 8.62 9.84 -2.62
C GLU A 90 9.43 9.05 -1.61
N VAL A 91 10.46 8.37 -2.08
CA VAL A 91 11.35 7.56 -1.25
C VAL A 91 12.78 7.97 -1.58
N GLN A 92 13.46 8.60 -0.64
CA GLN A 92 14.83 9.10 -0.82
C GLN A 92 14.98 9.92 -2.10
N GLY A 93 14.03 10.82 -2.35
CA GLY A 93 14.03 11.69 -3.50
C GLY A 93 13.55 11.07 -4.80
N ARG A 94 13.23 9.78 -4.82
CA ARG A 94 12.72 9.11 -6.02
C ARG A 94 11.20 9.12 -6.04
N PRO A 95 10.58 9.49 -7.14
CA PRO A 95 9.13 9.45 -7.27
C PRO A 95 8.65 8.00 -7.37
N LEU A 96 7.56 7.71 -6.67
CA LEU A 96 6.93 6.41 -6.66
C LEU A 96 5.42 6.61 -6.77
N GLY A 97 4.79 5.95 -7.70
CA GLY A 97 3.33 5.91 -7.80
C GLY A 97 2.82 4.53 -7.45
N ALA A 98 1.61 4.47 -6.94
CA ALA A 98 1.01 3.19 -6.58
C ALA A 98 -0.49 3.17 -6.83
N VAL A 99 -0.98 2.01 -7.26
CA VAL A 99 -2.40 1.69 -7.28
C VAL A 99 -2.57 0.43 -6.46
N HIS A 100 -3.38 0.53 -5.41
CA HIS A 100 -3.73 -0.61 -4.57
C HIS A 100 -5.17 -0.99 -4.82
N LEU A 101 -5.41 -2.28 -5.03
CA LEU A 101 -6.75 -2.82 -5.11
C LEU A 101 -6.97 -3.70 -3.90
N ILE A 102 -7.96 -3.37 -3.09
CA ILE A 102 -8.32 -4.10 -1.88
C ILE A 102 -9.67 -4.78 -2.12
N ARG A 103 -9.73 -6.08 -1.85
CA ARG A 103 -10.97 -6.84 -1.86
C ARG A 103 -11.37 -7.18 -0.45
N PHE A 104 -12.65 -7.03 -0.15
CA PHE A 104 -13.21 -7.31 1.16
C PHE A 104 -14.00 -8.61 1.14
N ASN A 105 -13.96 -9.33 2.26
CA ASN A 105 -14.79 -10.50 2.47
C ASN A 105 -16.21 -10.09 2.92
N SER A 106 -17.07 -11.07 3.20
CA SER A 106 -18.46 -10.81 3.59
C SER A 106 -18.57 -10.10 4.93
N ASP A 107 -17.52 -10.14 5.76
CA ASP A 107 -17.49 -9.43 7.04
C ASP A 107 -16.92 -8.02 6.92
N GLY A 108 -16.60 -7.58 5.69
CA GLY A 108 -16.03 -6.25 5.46
C GLY A 108 -14.56 -6.13 5.78
N GLN A 109 -13.87 -7.25 6.00
CA GLN A 109 -12.43 -7.25 6.26
C GLN A 109 -11.65 -7.32 4.95
N ALA A 110 -10.49 -6.67 4.91
CA ALA A 110 -9.60 -6.75 3.76
C ALA A 110 -9.08 -8.18 3.63
N GLN A 111 -9.41 -8.84 2.51
CA GLN A 111 -9.11 -10.24 2.27
C GLN A 111 -7.96 -10.42 1.28
N HIS A 112 -7.88 -9.58 0.28
CA HIS A 112 -6.86 -9.69 -0.74
C HIS A 112 -6.44 -8.28 -1.18
N ILE A 113 -5.14 -8.05 -1.18
CA ILE A 113 -4.57 -6.75 -1.50
C ILE A 113 -3.58 -6.93 -2.65
N VAL A 114 -3.77 -6.16 -3.72
CA VAL A 114 -2.82 -6.08 -4.83
C VAL A 114 -2.24 -4.68 -4.83
N ALA A 115 -0.93 -4.59 -4.69
CA ALA A 115 -0.21 -3.32 -4.61
C ALA A 115 0.72 -3.18 -5.80
N ASN A 116 0.34 -2.36 -6.78
CA ASN A 116 1.12 -2.16 -7.99
C ASN A 116 1.78 -0.79 -7.98
N TYR A 117 3.08 -0.80 -8.17
CA TYR A 117 3.93 0.39 -8.09
C TYR A 117 4.55 0.70 -9.45
N ARG A 118 4.94 1.96 -9.63
CA ARG A 118 5.58 2.49 -10.83
C ARG A 118 6.53 3.63 -10.46
N PRO A 119 7.49 4.04 -11.29
CA PRO A 119 8.01 3.38 -12.48
C PRO A 119 8.99 2.26 -12.12
N LEU A 120 9.42 1.48 -13.09
CA LEU A 120 10.24 0.28 -12.88
C LEU A 120 11.46 0.53 -12.00
N GLY A 121 12.25 1.56 -12.31
CA GLY A 121 13.47 1.85 -11.55
C GLY A 121 13.19 2.16 -10.08
N SER A 122 12.13 2.91 -9.80
CA SER A 122 11.73 3.22 -8.42
C SER A 122 11.20 1.98 -7.70
N VAL A 123 10.50 1.10 -8.40
CA VAL A 123 10.02 -0.17 -7.83
C VAL A 123 11.19 -1.04 -7.42
N MET A 124 12.18 -1.17 -8.28
CA MET A 124 13.38 -1.97 -7.98
C MET A 124 14.14 -1.40 -6.79
N PHE A 125 14.34 -0.09 -6.77
CA PHE A 125 14.99 0.60 -5.66
C PHE A 125 14.22 0.38 -4.35
N PHE A 126 12.92 0.57 -4.38
CA PHE A 126 12.07 0.43 -3.19
C PHE A 126 12.05 -1.01 -2.68
N SER A 127 11.98 -1.98 -3.57
CA SER A 127 12.02 -3.40 -3.19
C SER A 127 13.34 -3.74 -2.48
N ARG A 128 14.47 -3.23 -2.95
CA ARG A 128 15.76 -3.43 -2.29
C ARG A 128 15.82 -2.78 -0.91
N LEU A 129 15.26 -1.58 -0.78
CA LEU A 129 15.15 -0.92 0.53
C LEU A 129 14.31 -1.75 1.51
N LEU A 130 13.21 -2.31 1.02
CA LEU A 130 12.36 -3.14 1.87
C LEU A 130 13.06 -4.44 2.25
N ARG A 131 13.87 -5.01 1.36
CA ARG A 131 14.67 -6.17 1.73
C ARG A 131 15.63 -5.84 2.88
N GLN A 132 16.27 -4.69 2.84
CA GLN A 132 17.13 -4.24 3.94
C GLN A 132 16.32 -4.06 5.24
N ARG A 133 15.16 -3.43 5.12
CA ARG A 133 14.28 -3.18 6.25
C ARG A 133 13.83 -4.46 6.95
N PHE A 134 13.54 -5.50 6.17
CA PHE A 134 13.02 -6.77 6.66
C PHE A 134 14.05 -7.90 6.65
N ALA A 135 15.35 -7.55 6.62
CA ALA A 135 16.44 -8.54 6.50
C ALA A 135 16.42 -9.59 7.60
N GLU A 136 16.04 -9.21 8.83
CA GLU A 136 16.04 -10.11 9.98
C GLU A 136 14.67 -10.77 10.19
N THR A 137 13.81 -10.76 9.17
CA THR A 137 12.47 -11.35 9.22
C THR A 137 12.34 -12.47 8.18
N PRO A 138 11.34 -13.34 8.34
CA PRO A 138 11.07 -14.39 7.33
C PRO A 138 10.63 -13.83 5.98
N TYR A 139 10.35 -12.52 5.90
CA TYR A 139 9.78 -11.91 4.70
C TYR A 139 10.82 -11.36 3.73
N ALA A 140 12.09 -11.35 4.11
CA ALA A 140 13.16 -10.80 3.27
C ALA A 140 13.18 -11.41 1.86
N GLY A 141 12.87 -12.70 1.74
CA GLY A 141 12.88 -13.41 0.47
C GLY A 141 11.84 -12.95 -0.55
N HIS A 142 10.86 -12.15 -0.14
CA HIS A 142 9.87 -11.58 -1.05
C HIS A 142 10.39 -10.34 -1.80
N PHE A 143 11.55 -9.82 -1.41
CA PHE A 143 12.06 -8.57 -1.97
C PHE A 143 13.31 -8.80 -2.80
N LEU A 144 13.55 -7.84 -3.70
CA LEU A 144 14.64 -7.92 -4.66
C LEU A 144 16.01 -7.92 -3.96
N THR A 145 16.89 -8.83 -4.34
CA THR A 145 18.26 -8.87 -3.84
C THR A 145 19.09 -7.71 -4.40
N GLY A 146 20.23 -7.47 -3.78
CA GLY A 146 21.11 -6.37 -4.14
C GLY A 146 20.93 -5.17 -3.22
N GLU A 147 21.83 -4.21 -3.37
CA GLU A 147 21.76 -3.00 -2.55
C GLU A 147 20.88 -1.95 -3.20
N ALA A 148 20.21 -1.15 -2.37
CA ALA A 148 19.43 -0.02 -2.85
C ALA A 148 20.38 0.95 -3.58
N GLY A 149 19.92 1.42 -4.76
CA GLY A 149 20.74 2.27 -5.61
C GLY A 149 21.46 1.54 -6.73
N GLU A 150 21.54 0.22 -6.69
CA GLU A 150 22.01 -0.56 -7.83
C GLU A 150 20.93 -0.56 -8.92
N THR A 151 21.33 -0.26 -10.14
CA THR A 151 20.42 -0.25 -11.29
C THR A 151 21.10 -0.91 -12.48
#